data_cbaac4354d0ee699f1679866799da8a9
#
_entry.id   cbaac4354d0ee699f1679866799da8a9
#
_cell.length_a   1.000
_cell.length_b   1.000
_cell.length_c   1.000
_cell.angle_alpha   90.00
_cell.angle_beta   90.00
_cell.angle_gamma   90.00
#
_symmetry.space_group_name_H-M   'P 1'
#
loop_
_entity.id
_entity.type
_entity.pdbx_description
1 polymer ?
#
loop_
_entity_poly.entity_id
_entity_poly.type
_entity_poly.pdbx_seq_one_letter_code
_entity_poly.pdbx_strand_id
1 'polypeptide(L)'
;MIAAMDDFASFCPLTLTTDVIGDRWTPLVIREMLLGNTRFNDIARSLPGMSRSLLTQRLKHLERKGVVETWPSPSGRGNTYHLTPAGKDLQDVLMAMGRWSIAWMYDKLDPSEIDAESLMWWMHRRVDPTTVPDERVTVQFDHTAPERRTYWMVFERRAASVCVVDPGFPVGAVVRCPTEQLARVFSGSESWNAAVRSGTIDVSGRREVVRSMPSWFLWSPWAPDVREHVLAHR
;
A
#
# COMPACT_ATOMS: atom_id res chain seq x y z
N MET A 1 -40.88 18.49 -6.16
CA MET A 1 -40.95 17.12 -5.65
C MET A 1 -39.54 16.46 -5.50
N ILE A 2 -38.47 17.29 -5.38
CA ILE A 2 -37.07 16.83 -5.17
C ILE A 2 -36.61 17.09 -3.72
N ALA A 3 -37.19 18.05 -3.02
CA ALA A 3 -36.82 18.41 -1.64
C ALA A 3 -37.11 17.34 -0.57
N ALA A 4 -38.08 16.44 -0.81
CA ALA A 4 -38.45 15.40 0.15
C ALA A 4 -37.49 14.15 0.16
N MET A 5 -36.63 14.01 -0.84
CA MET A 5 -35.61 12.94 -0.87
C MET A 5 -34.36 13.29 -0.05
N ASP A 6 -34.01 14.57 0.04
CA ASP A 6 -32.85 15.01 0.81
C ASP A 6 -33.07 14.87 2.34
N ASP A 7 -34.30 15.10 2.82
CA ASP A 7 -34.65 14.95 4.25
C ASP A 7 -34.65 13.48 4.72
N PHE A 8 -35.09 12.54 3.89
CA PHE A 8 -35.05 11.10 4.23
C PHE A 8 -33.62 10.55 4.16
N ALA A 9 -32.83 11.07 3.24
CA ALA A 9 -31.43 10.67 3.09
C ALA A 9 -30.58 11.05 4.33
N SER A 10 -30.86 12.18 4.99
CA SER A 10 -30.12 12.64 6.17
C SER A 10 -30.35 11.79 7.44
N PHE A 11 -31.42 10.98 7.48
CA PHE A 11 -31.75 10.13 8.62
C PHE A 11 -31.07 8.74 8.56
N CYS A 12 -30.50 8.35 7.42
CA CYS A 12 -29.84 7.06 7.26
C CYS A 12 -28.32 7.18 7.58
N PRO A 13 -27.79 6.45 8.58
CA PRO A 13 -26.35 6.48 8.87
C PRO A 13 -25.48 6.11 7.66
N LEU A 14 -25.95 5.22 6.78
CA LEU A 14 -25.24 4.85 5.57
C LEU A 14 -25.12 6.03 4.59
N THR A 15 -26.15 6.85 4.47
CA THR A 15 -26.09 8.07 3.65
C THR A 15 -25.02 9.04 4.17
N LEU A 16 -24.93 9.22 5.49
CA LEU A 16 -23.88 10.05 6.11
C LEU A 16 -22.48 9.49 5.83
N THR A 17 -22.34 8.17 5.85
CA THR A 17 -21.06 7.50 5.53
C THR A 17 -20.71 7.68 4.05
N THR A 18 -21.67 7.49 3.14
CA THR A 18 -21.43 7.67 1.69
C THR A 18 -21.11 9.11 1.33
N ASP A 19 -21.64 10.08 2.07
CA ASP A 19 -21.25 11.49 1.94
C ASP A 19 -19.77 11.76 2.26
N VAL A 20 -19.16 10.90 3.09
CA VAL A 20 -17.75 11.00 3.46
C VAL A 20 -16.87 10.23 2.49
N ILE A 21 -17.19 8.94 2.24
CA ILE A 21 -16.31 8.00 1.54
C ILE A 21 -16.89 7.46 0.23
N GLY A 22 -18.05 7.93 -0.22
CA GLY A 22 -18.78 7.34 -1.35
C GLY A 22 -18.19 7.62 -2.75
N ASP A 23 -17.05 8.27 -2.87
CA ASP A 23 -16.36 8.44 -4.14
C ASP A 23 -15.15 7.50 -4.28
N ARG A 24 -14.72 7.28 -5.51
CA ARG A 24 -13.64 6.33 -5.85
C ARG A 24 -12.32 6.59 -5.09
N TRP A 25 -11.97 7.84 -4.83
CA TRP A 25 -10.63 8.21 -4.37
C TRP A 25 -10.53 8.40 -2.86
N THR A 26 -11.61 8.82 -2.21
CA THR A 26 -11.59 9.11 -0.78
C THR A 26 -11.18 7.90 0.09
N PRO A 27 -11.73 6.68 -0.12
CA PRO A 27 -11.27 5.49 0.58
C PRO A 27 -9.77 5.22 0.38
N LEU A 28 -9.25 5.46 -0.83
CA LEU A 28 -7.84 5.26 -1.14
C LEU A 28 -6.95 6.31 -0.47
N VAL A 29 -7.38 7.57 -0.39
CA VAL A 29 -6.68 8.62 0.36
C VAL A 29 -6.60 8.28 1.85
N ILE A 30 -7.71 7.85 2.45
CA ILE A 30 -7.74 7.43 3.86
C ILE A 30 -6.82 6.23 4.08
N ARG A 31 -6.83 5.24 3.19
CA ARG A 31 -5.91 4.09 3.25
C ARG A 31 -4.44 4.55 3.31
N GLU A 32 -4.04 5.46 2.44
CA GLU A 32 -2.68 5.99 2.42
C GLU A 32 -2.32 6.71 3.73
N MET A 33 -3.26 7.43 4.30
CA MET A 33 -3.05 8.10 5.60
C MET A 33 -2.98 7.09 6.77
N LEU A 34 -3.75 6.01 6.74
CA LEU A 34 -3.66 4.89 7.69
C LEU A 34 -2.29 4.20 7.61
N LEU A 35 -1.68 4.15 6.41
CA LEU A 35 -0.32 3.67 6.21
C LEU A 35 0.77 4.67 6.65
N GLY A 36 0.38 5.81 7.25
CA GLY A 36 1.28 6.81 7.82
C GLY A 36 1.72 7.91 6.85
N ASN A 37 1.13 8.00 5.64
CA ASN A 37 1.35 9.13 4.76
C ASN A 37 0.71 10.41 5.32
N THR A 38 1.53 11.35 5.77
CA THR A 38 1.06 12.62 6.30
C THR A 38 1.34 13.80 5.38
N ARG A 39 2.22 13.65 4.39
CA ARG A 39 2.59 14.72 3.48
C ARG A 39 1.82 14.60 2.17
N PHE A 40 1.37 15.73 1.64
CA PHE A 40 0.66 15.81 0.36
C PHE A 40 1.35 15.04 -0.78
N ASN A 41 2.67 15.25 -0.92
CA ASN A 41 3.44 14.63 -2.00
C ASN A 41 3.55 13.11 -1.84
N ASP A 42 3.60 12.60 -0.61
CA ASP A 42 3.68 11.16 -0.35
C ASP A 42 2.34 10.48 -0.66
N ILE A 43 1.22 11.10 -0.26
CA ILE A 43 -0.13 10.63 -0.63
C ILE A 43 -0.31 10.66 -2.15
N ALA A 44 0.08 11.77 -2.81
CA ALA A 44 -0.06 11.91 -4.27
C ALA A 44 0.75 10.86 -5.04
N ARG A 45 1.97 10.53 -4.57
CA ARG A 45 2.83 9.52 -5.19
C ARG A 45 2.26 8.11 -5.06
N SER A 46 1.58 7.83 -3.94
CA SER A 46 0.97 6.52 -3.68
C SER A 46 -0.32 6.28 -4.46
N LEU A 47 -0.87 7.30 -5.11
CA LEU A 47 -2.13 7.24 -5.84
C LEU A 47 -1.92 7.66 -7.32
N PRO A 48 -1.20 6.84 -8.11
CA PRO A 48 -1.01 7.12 -9.53
C PRO A 48 -2.38 7.21 -10.23
N GLY A 49 -2.53 8.19 -11.12
CA GLY A 49 -3.80 8.47 -11.81
C GLY A 49 -4.73 9.44 -11.06
N MET A 50 -4.46 9.81 -9.81
CA MET A 50 -5.17 10.87 -9.12
C MET A 50 -4.50 12.23 -9.36
N SER A 51 -5.25 13.21 -9.90
CA SER A 51 -4.68 14.55 -10.08
C SER A 51 -4.45 15.27 -8.74
N ARG A 52 -3.42 16.12 -8.68
CA ARG A 52 -3.11 16.92 -7.48
C ARG A 52 -4.26 17.83 -7.05
N SER A 53 -5.01 18.38 -7.99
CA SER A 53 -6.20 19.20 -7.72
C SER A 53 -7.31 18.37 -7.05
N LEU A 54 -7.53 17.15 -7.54
CA LEU A 54 -8.52 16.24 -6.96
C LEU A 54 -8.10 15.81 -5.54
N LEU A 55 -6.84 15.48 -5.30
CA LEU A 55 -6.33 15.18 -3.96
C LEU A 55 -6.55 16.36 -3.00
N THR A 56 -6.28 17.60 -3.46
CA THR A 56 -6.55 18.80 -2.66
C THR A 56 -8.03 18.92 -2.29
N GLN A 57 -8.93 18.65 -3.25
CA GLN A 57 -10.38 18.69 -3.00
C GLN A 57 -10.80 17.62 -1.99
N ARG A 58 -10.26 16.39 -2.09
CA ARG A 58 -10.56 15.28 -1.17
C ARG A 58 -10.07 15.56 0.24
N LEU A 59 -8.85 16.04 0.40
CA LEU A 59 -8.32 16.42 1.72
C LEU A 59 -9.15 17.52 2.38
N LYS A 60 -9.52 18.57 1.63
CA LYS A 60 -10.42 19.61 2.13
C LYS A 60 -11.83 19.10 2.47
N HIS A 61 -12.34 18.13 1.70
CA HIS A 61 -13.62 17.48 2.00
C HIS A 61 -13.54 16.70 3.32
N LEU A 62 -12.52 15.86 3.48
CA LEU A 62 -12.29 15.08 4.70
C LEU A 62 -12.06 15.97 5.93
N GLU A 63 -11.40 17.12 5.76
CA GLU A 63 -11.20 18.09 6.83
C GLU A 63 -12.56 18.71 7.26
N ARG A 64 -13.40 19.13 6.31
CA ARG A 64 -14.75 19.64 6.61
C ARG A 64 -15.64 18.59 7.30
N LYS A 65 -15.44 17.30 7.00
CA LYS A 65 -16.18 16.19 7.62
C LYS A 65 -15.58 15.74 8.96
N GLY A 66 -14.50 16.39 9.43
CA GLY A 66 -13.86 16.07 10.70
C GLY A 66 -13.10 14.72 10.71
N VAL A 67 -12.78 14.19 9.54
CA VAL A 67 -12.03 12.92 9.35
C VAL A 67 -10.53 13.17 9.30
N VAL A 68 -10.11 14.34 8.82
CA VAL A 68 -8.72 14.77 8.70
C VAL A 68 -8.53 16.10 9.39
N GLU A 69 -7.38 16.31 9.97
CA GLU A 69 -6.91 17.59 10.49
C GLU A 69 -5.59 17.97 9.82
N THR A 70 -5.38 19.26 9.63
CA THR A 70 -4.22 19.82 8.96
C THR A 70 -3.32 20.54 9.97
N TRP A 71 -2.03 20.19 10.01
CA TRP A 71 -1.04 20.83 10.88
C TRP A 71 0.07 21.48 10.04
N PRO A 72 0.68 22.57 10.54
CA PRO A 72 1.91 23.09 9.93
C PRO A 72 3.01 22.04 9.90
N SER A 73 3.73 21.95 8.79
CA SER A 73 4.84 20.99 8.70
C SER A 73 5.98 21.39 9.67
N PRO A 74 6.56 20.43 10.42
CA PRO A 74 7.72 20.70 11.28
C PRO A 74 8.92 21.30 10.53
N SER A 75 9.01 21.07 9.21
CA SER A 75 10.05 21.66 8.35
C SER A 75 9.79 23.13 7.99
N GLY A 76 8.71 23.73 8.45
CA GLY A 76 8.30 25.10 8.13
C GLY A 76 7.81 25.29 6.68
N ARG A 77 7.69 24.22 5.89
CA ARG A 77 7.24 24.28 4.49
C ARG A 77 6.00 23.41 4.28
N GLY A 78 4.86 24.06 4.03
CA GLY A 78 3.58 23.39 3.76
C GLY A 78 2.92 22.79 4.99
N ASN A 79 1.98 21.88 4.76
CA ASN A 79 1.15 21.25 5.77
C ASN A 79 1.34 19.73 5.77
N THR A 80 1.04 19.12 6.92
CA THR A 80 0.84 17.68 7.10
C THR A 80 -0.63 17.42 7.42
N TYR A 81 -1.11 16.25 7.01
CA TYR A 81 -2.49 15.80 7.14
C TYR A 81 -2.54 14.60 8.07
N HIS A 82 -3.42 14.62 9.02
CA HIS A 82 -3.52 13.58 10.05
C HIS A 82 -4.96 13.10 10.19
N LEU A 83 -5.14 11.79 10.36
CA LEU A 83 -6.45 11.25 10.65
C LEU A 83 -6.85 11.59 12.10
N THR A 84 -8.05 12.12 12.26
CA THR A 84 -8.71 12.25 13.56
C THR A 84 -9.06 10.86 14.13
N PRO A 85 -9.52 10.73 15.39
CA PRO A 85 -10.08 9.46 15.88
C PRO A 85 -11.15 8.89 14.95
N ALA A 86 -12.11 9.71 14.48
CA ALA A 86 -13.14 9.29 13.52
C ALA A 86 -12.54 8.82 12.19
N GLY A 87 -11.46 9.45 11.72
CA GLY A 87 -10.75 9.03 10.52
C GLY A 87 -10.03 7.70 10.70
N LYS A 88 -9.48 7.42 11.87
CA LYS A 88 -8.84 6.14 12.19
C LYS A 88 -9.85 4.99 12.27
N ASP A 89 -11.04 5.24 12.82
CA ASP A 89 -12.11 4.24 12.91
C ASP A 89 -12.62 3.78 11.53
N LEU A 90 -12.41 4.57 10.46
CA LEU A 90 -12.68 4.14 9.09
C LEU A 90 -11.79 2.97 8.62
N GLN A 91 -10.73 2.62 9.36
CA GLN A 91 -9.91 1.45 9.06
C GLN A 91 -10.76 0.18 8.94
N ASP A 92 -11.65 -0.07 9.88
CA ASP A 92 -12.48 -1.27 9.90
C ASP A 92 -13.47 -1.30 8.73
N VAL A 93 -14.00 -0.15 8.35
CA VAL A 93 -14.86 -0.01 7.17
C VAL A 93 -14.08 -0.37 5.89
N LEU A 94 -12.90 0.20 5.71
CA LEU A 94 -12.05 -0.09 4.54
C LEU A 94 -11.61 -1.56 4.51
N MET A 95 -11.28 -2.14 5.65
CA MET A 95 -10.95 -3.56 5.76
C MET A 95 -12.15 -4.44 5.37
N ALA A 96 -13.36 -4.08 5.80
CA ALA A 96 -14.58 -4.79 5.43
C ALA A 96 -14.85 -4.69 3.91
N MET A 97 -14.68 -3.51 3.31
CA MET A 97 -14.80 -3.33 1.85
C MET A 97 -13.78 -4.21 1.09
N GLY A 98 -12.54 -4.26 1.55
CA GLY A 98 -11.49 -5.11 0.96
C GLY A 98 -11.85 -6.60 1.04
N ARG A 99 -12.30 -7.08 2.21
CA ARG A 99 -12.75 -8.48 2.38
C ARG A 99 -13.93 -8.82 1.49
N TRP A 100 -14.91 -7.92 1.36
CA TRP A 100 -16.02 -8.13 0.43
C TRP A 100 -15.53 -8.26 -1.01
N SER A 101 -14.61 -7.41 -1.45
CA SER A 101 -14.04 -7.48 -2.80
C SER A 101 -13.29 -8.80 -3.02
N ILE A 102 -12.54 -9.29 -2.04
CA ILE A 102 -11.84 -10.58 -2.12
C ILE A 102 -12.85 -11.72 -2.25
N ALA A 103 -13.92 -11.72 -1.45
CA ALA A 103 -14.92 -12.78 -1.47
C ALA A 103 -15.70 -12.87 -2.80
N TRP A 104 -15.97 -11.74 -3.46
CA TRP A 104 -16.91 -11.67 -4.56
C TRP A 104 -16.32 -11.20 -5.90
N MET A 105 -15.14 -10.62 -5.88
CA MET A 105 -14.54 -9.98 -7.05
C MET A 105 -13.06 -10.37 -7.23
N TYR A 106 -12.58 -11.39 -6.53
CA TYR A 106 -11.18 -11.79 -6.55
C TYR A 106 -10.68 -12.08 -7.98
N ASP A 107 -11.48 -12.76 -8.80
CA ASP A 107 -11.14 -13.10 -10.19
C ASP A 107 -10.94 -11.87 -11.09
N LYS A 108 -11.36 -10.69 -10.64
CA LYS A 108 -11.15 -9.41 -11.33
C LYS A 108 -9.89 -8.68 -10.87
N LEU A 109 -9.19 -9.20 -9.84
CA LEU A 109 -7.91 -8.68 -9.39
C LEU A 109 -6.82 -9.27 -10.29
N ASP A 110 -6.27 -8.45 -11.16
CA ASP A 110 -5.20 -8.86 -12.06
C ASP A 110 -3.84 -8.35 -11.57
N PRO A 111 -2.97 -9.22 -11.01
CA PRO A 111 -1.64 -8.83 -10.57
C PRO A 111 -0.74 -8.33 -11.71
N SER A 112 -1.07 -8.60 -12.97
CA SER A 112 -0.30 -8.11 -14.12
C SER A 112 -0.52 -6.62 -14.41
N GLU A 113 -1.63 -6.03 -13.92
CA GLU A 113 -1.92 -4.60 -14.07
C GLU A 113 -1.08 -3.70 -13.17
N ILE A 114 -0.38 -4.28 -12.17
CA ILE A 114 0.45 -3.49 -11.27
C ILE A 114 1.79 -3.15 -11.93
N ASP A 115 2.17 -1.87 -11.93
CA ASP A 115 3.51 -1.48 -12.32
C ASP A 115 4.54 -1.70 -11.20
N ALA A 116 5.79 -1.93 -11.59
CA ALA A 116 6.86 -2.26 -10.67
C ALA A 116 7.13 -1.13 -9.65
N GLU A 117 7.03 0.13 -10.06
CA GLU A 117 7.29 1.27 -9.16
C GLU A 117 6.23 1.36 -8.06
N SER A 118 4.96 1.23 -8.41
CA SER A 118 3.85 1.19 -7.44
C SER A 118 3.98 0.03 -6.47
N LEU A 119 4.34 -1.17 -6.96
CA LEU A 119 4.57 -2.34 -6.11
C LEU A 119 5.71 -2.10 -5.12
N MET A 120 6.86 -1.61 -5.59
CA MET A 120 8.01 -1.31 -4.73
C MET A 120 7.68 -0.21 -3.73
N TRP A 121 6.88 0.80 -4.14
CA TRP A 121 6.40 1.84 -3.27
C TRP A 121 5.47 1.31 -2.17
N TRP A 122 4.59 0.37 -2.47
CA TRP A 122 3.74 -0.26 -1.46
C TRP A 122 4.54 -1.17 -0.53
N MET A 123 5.46 -1.96 -1.08
CA MET A 123 6.29 -2.88 -0.29
C MET A 123 7.14 -2.15 0.76
N HIS A 124 7.82 -1.06 0.39
CA HIS A 124 8.68 -0.35 1.36
C HIS A 124 7.91 0.27 2.53
N ARG A 125 6.63 0.56 2.32
CA ARG A 125 5.75 1.09 3.38
C ARG A 125 5.14 0.00 4.26
N ARG A 126 5.28 -1.24 3.86
CA ARG A 126 4.83 -2.42 4.60
C ARG A 126 6.00 -3.18 5.19
N VAL A 127 6.95 -2.45 5.74
CA VAL A 127 8.12 -3.01 6.43
C VAL A 127 7.83 -3.10 7.92
N ASP A 128 8.17 -4.23 8.53
CA ASP A 128 8.04 -4.44 9.96
C ASP A 128 9.25 -3.84 10.72
N PRO A 129 9.09 -2.74 11.44
CA PRO A 129 10.19 -2.08 12.13
C PRO A 129 10.82 -2.92 13.24
N THR A 130 10.17 -4.04 13.64
CA THR A 130 10.69 -4.95 14.67
C THR A 130 11.62 -6.01 14.13
N THR A 131 11.54 -6.30 12.82
CA THR A 131 12.32 -7.37 12.16
C THR A 131 13.39 -6.84 11.21
N VAL A 132 13.27 -5.59 10.77
CA VAL A 132 14.27 -4.92 9.93
C VAL A 132 15.58 -4.76 10.73
N PRO A 133 16.76 -5.08 10.13
CA PRO A 133 18.05 -4.90 10.79
C PRO A 133 18.32 -3.42 11.12
N ASP A 134 18.99 -3.17 12.23
CA ASP A 134 19.46 -1.83 12.59
C ASP A 134 20.60 -1.36 11.66
N GLU A 135 21.42 -2.31 11.18
CA GLU A 135 22.47 -2.05 10.20
C GLU A 135 21.88 -1.82 8.81
N ARG A 136 22.58 -0.98 8.01
CA ARG A 136 22.16 -0.77 6.62
C ARG A 136 22.31 -2.06 5.81
N VAL A 137 21.21 -2.47 5.19
CA VAL A 137 21.17 -3.57 4.22
C VAL A 137 20.46 -3.08 2.95
N THR A 138 21.08 -3.31 1.80
CA THR A 138 20.47 -3.01 0.51
C THR A 138 20.05 -4.31 -0.16
N VAL A 139 18.80 -4.35 -0.61
CA VAL A 139 18.27 -5.44 -1.44
C VAL A 139 17.93 -4.86 -2.82
N GLN A 140 18.47 -5.48 -3.85
CA GLN A 140 18.17 -5.14 -5.23
C GLN A 140 17.00 -6.00 -5.72
N PHE A 141 16.04 -5.36 -6.40
CA PHE A 141 14.89 -6.01 -7.02
C PHE A 141 14.98 -5.82 -8.54
N ASP A 142 15.26 -6.91 -9.24
CA ASP A 142 15.32 -6.96 -10.70
C ASP A 142 13.99 -7.47 -11.26
N HIS A 143 13.14 -6.57 -11.70
CA HIS A 143 11.92 -6.91 -12.41
C HIS A 143 12.27 -7.34 -13.84
N THR A 144 11.81 -8.53 -14.25
CA THR A 144 12.16 -9.12 -15.56
C THR A 144 11.08 -8.97 -16.61
N ALA A 145 9.83 -8.75 -16.21
CA ALA A 145 8.65 -8.56 -17.04
C ALA A 145 7.58 -7.76 -16.29
N PRO A 146 6.65 -7.05 -16.96
CA PRO A 146 6.60 -6.82 -18.40
C PRO A 146 7.76 -5.96 -18.92
N GLU A 147 8.28 -5.05 -18.11
CA GLU A 147 9.46 -4.25 -18.41
C GLU A 147 10.62 -4.62 -17.49
N ARG A 148 11.83 -4.56 -18.02
CA ARG A 148 13.02 -4.72 -17.19
C ARG A 148 13.29 -3.42 -16.44
N ARG A 149 13.18 -3.51 -15.11
CA ARG A 149 13.43 -2.41 -14.17
C ARG A 149 14.17 -2.92 -12.97
N THR A 150 15.12 -2.13 -12.48
CA THR A 150 15.83 -2.43 -11.23
C THR A 150 15.52 -1.35 -10.19
N TYR A 151 15.24 -1.79 -8.99
CA TYR A 151 15.04 -0.95 -7.81
C TYR A 151 15.94 -1.42 -6.68
N TRP A 152 16.31 -0.50 -5.82
CA TRP A 152 17.05 -0.82 -4.60
C TRP A 152 16.21 -0.41 -3.40
N MET A 153 16.00 -1.35 -2.49
CA MET A 153 15.37 -1.05 -1.21
C MET A 153 16.46 -1.04 -0.14
N VAL A 154 16.66 0.11 0.46
CA VAL A 154 17.65 0.32 1.51
C VAL A 154 16.92 0.26 2.85
N PHE A 155 17.26 -0.75 3.64
CA PHE A 155 16.78 -0.95 4.99
C PHE A 155 17.79 -0.39 5.97
N GLU A 156 17.35 0.47 6.86
CA GLU A 156 18.21 1.11 7.85
C GLU A 156 17.36 1.67 8.99
N ARG A 157 17.80 1.52 10.23
CA ARG A 157 17.16 2.12 11.40
C ARG A 157 15.65 1.83 11.50
N ARG A 158 15.28 0.58 11.26
CA ARG A 158 13.89 0.10 11.31
C ARG A 158 12.94 0.71 10.27
N ALA A 159 13.47 1.23 9.19
CA ALA A 159 12.73 1.79 8.08
C ALA A 159 13.28 1.27 6.76
N ALA A 160 12.55 1.53 5.68
CA ALA A 160 13.01 1.27 4.32
C ALA A 160 12.83 2.51 3.44
N SER A 161 13.66 2.61 2.42
CA SER A 161 13.51 3.58 1.33
C SER A 161 13.70 2.89 -0.01
N VAL A 162 13.02 3.37 -1.05
CA VAL A 162 13.15 2.87 -2.42
C VAL A 162 13.95 3.85 -3.25
N CYS A 163 14.95 3.33 -3.95
CA CYS A 163 15.76 4.08 -4.90
C CYS A 163 15.54 3.51 -6.31
N VAL A 164 15.31 4.40 -7.27
CA VAL A 164 15.20 4.09 -8.71
C VAL A 164 16.55 4.18 -9.43
N VAL A 165 17.55 4.71 -8.74
CA VAL A 165 18.95 4.80 -9.17
C VAL A 165 19.79 4.10 -8.11
N ASP A 166 20.88 3.44 -8.54
CA ASP A 166 21.78 2.75 -7.61
C ASP A 166 22.26 3.71 -6.52
N PRO A 167 21.97 3.42 -5.24
CA PRO A 167 22.36 4.26 -4.13
C PRO A 167 23.86 4.15 -3.78
N GLY A 168 24.61 3.29 -4.47
CA GLY A 168 26.04 3.09 -4.26
C GLY A 168 26.40 2.29 -2.99
N PHE A 169 25.45 1.60 -2.37
CA PHE A 169 25.70 0.77 -1.20
C PHE A 169 25.90 -0.70 -1.59
N PRO A 170 26.72 -1.46 -0.83
CA PRO A 170 26.89 -2.89 -1.08
C PRO A 170 25.54 -3.62 -1.06
N VAL A 171 25.24 -4.38 -2.13
CA VAL A 171 24.01 -5.17 -2.25
C VAL A 171 24.14 -6.43 -1.40
N GLY A 172 23.22 -6.59 -0.44
CA GLY A 172 23.18 -7.77 0.45
C GLY A 172 22.44 -8.95 -0.15
N ALA A 173 21.41 -8.69 -0.96
CA ALA A 173 20.69 -9.70 -1.73
C ALA A 173 20.13 -9.12 -3.02
N VAL A 174 19.90 -10.00 -4.01
CA VAL A 174 19.24 -9.68 -5.27
C VAL A 174 18.01 -10.57 -5.39
N VAL A 175 16.86 -9.98 -5.64
CA VAL A 175 15.59 -10.65 -5.94
C VAL A 175 15.28 -10.43 -7.42
N ARG A 176 15.16 -11.51 -8.20
CA ARG A 176 14.88 -11.43 -9.64
C ARG A 176 13.59 -12.16 -9.96
N CYS A 177 12.60 -11.46 -10.52
CA CYS A 177 11.31 -12.06 -10.88
C CYS A 177 10.51 -11.13 -11.81
N PRO A 178 9.46 -11.64 -12.47
CA PRO A 178 8.42 -10.80 -13.06
C PRO A 178 7.70 -9.95 -11.99
N THR A 179 7.27 -8.73 -12.35
CA THR A 179 6.51 -7.86 -11.44
C THR A 179 5.25 -8.53 -10.93
N GLU A 180 4.50 -9.20 -11.81
CA GLU A 180 3.31 -9.96 -11.47
C GLU A 180 3.58 -11.01 -10.38
N GLN A 181 4.71 -11.73 -10.48
CA GLN A 181 5.06 -12.76 -9.51
C GLN A 181 5.30 -12.17 -8.12
N LEU A 182 5.99 -11.05 -8.04
CA LEU A 182 6.19 -10.35 -6.77
C LEU A 182 4.88 -9.78 -6.23
N ALA A 183 3.98 -9.30 -7.12
CA ALA A 183 2.64 -8.85 -6.75
C ALA A 183 1.77 -9.97 -6.18
N ARG A 184 1.85 -11.19 -6.74
CA ARG A 184 1.17 -12.38 -6.19
C ARG A 184 1.64 -12.71 -4.78
N VAL A 185 2.94 -12.62 -4.53
CA VAL A 185 3.49 -12.82 -3.19
C VAL A 185 3.05 -11.68 -2.26
N PHE A 186 3.13 -10.44 -2.71
CA PHE A 186 2.71 -9.29 -1.91
C PHE A 186 1.24 -9.34 -1.52
N SER A 187 0.36 -9.71 -2.44
CA SER A 187 -1.08 -9.83 -2.20
C SER A 187 -1.46 -11.04 -1.33
N GLY A 188 -0.58 -12.04 -1.22
CA GLY A 188 -0.85 -13.28 -0.47
C GLY A 188 -1.43 -14.42 -1.29
N SER A 189 -1.66 -14.23 -2.60
CA SER A 189 -2.14 -15.30 -3.50
C SER A 189 -1.11 -16.42 -3.72
N GLU A 190 0.17 -16.10 -3.48
CA GLU A 190 1.25 -17.07 -3.44
C GLU A 190 2.18 -16.83 -2.24
N SER A 191 2.76 -17.88 -1.68
CA SER A 191 3.73 -17.72 -0.61
C SER A 191 5.13 -17.48 -1.17
N TRP A 192 5.93 -16.63 -0.51
CA TRP A 192 7.33 -16.40 -0.85
C TRP A 192 8.11 -17.71 -1.03
N ASN A 193 7.97 -18.62 -0.08
CA ASN A 193 8.67 -19.90 -0.12
C ASN A 193 8.25 -20.79 -1.28
N ALA A 194 6.99 -20.74 -1.71
CA ALA A 194 6.53 -21.47 -2.89
C ALA A 194 7.14 -20.89 -4.16
N ALA A 195 7.10 -19.56 -4.32
CA ALA A 195 7.66 -18.86 -5.46
C ALA A 195 9.19 -19.08 -5.62
N VAL A 196 9.92 -19.09 -4.51
CA VAL A 196 11.37 -19.41 -4.54
C VAL A 196 11.62 -20.88 -4.89
N ARG A 197 10.86 -21.82 -4.32
CA ARG A 197 11.01 -23.26 -4.62
C ARG A 197 10.66 -23.60 -6.07
N SER A 198 9.68 -22.94 -6.64
CA SER A 198 9.29 -23.11 -8.06
C SER A 198 10.25 -22.44 -9.03
N GLY A 199 11.15 -21.57 -8.54
CA GLY A 199 12.06 -20.79 -9.37
C GLY A 199 11.41 -19.59 -10.07
N THR A 200 10.16 -19.26 -9.75
CA THR A 200 9.49 -18.05 -10.28
C THR A 200 10.03 -16.77 -9.66
N ILE A 201 10.59 -16.87 -8.45
CA ILE A 201 11.44 -15.85 -7.85
C ILE A 201 12.82 -16.44 -7.62
N ASP A 202 13.84 -15.84 -8.23
CA ASP A 202 15.24 -16.15 -7.97
C ASP A 202 15.80 -15.20 -6.90
N VAL A 203 16.48 -15.74 -5.89
CA VAL A 203 17.08 -14.95 -4.80
C VAL A 203 18.51 -15.37 -4.59
N SER A 204 19.42 -14.42 -4.67
CA SER A 204 20.85 -14.64 -4.43
C SER A 204 21.43 -13.58 -3.50
N GLY A 205 22.60 -13.84 -2.92
CA GLY A 205 23.28 -12.90 -2.04
C GLY A 205 23.74 -13.49 -0.71
N ARG A 206 23.93 -12.66 0.30
CA ARG A 206 24.37 -13.09 1.64
C ARG A 206 23.29 -13.97 2.27
N ARG A 207 23.67 -15.16 2.71
CA ARG A 207 22.76 -16.19 3.24
C ARG A 207 21.84 -15.67 4.34
N GLU A 208 22.37 -14.85 5.22
CA GLU A 208 21.60 -14.25 6.34
C GLU A 208 20.50 -13.33 5.81
N VAL A 209 20.83 -12.44 4.85
CA VAL A 209 19.89 -11.52 4.23
C VAL A 209 18.80 -12.27 3.47
N VAL A 210 19.20 -13.22 2.62
CA VAL A 210 18.26 -14.05 1.85
C VAL A 210 17.27 -14.78 2.75
N ARG A 211 17.72 -15.27 3.91
CA ARG A 211 16.88 -16.00 4.85
C ARG A 211 15.94 -15.09 5.65
N SER A 212 16.40 -13.93 6.08
CA SER A 212 15.64 -13.04 6.99
C SER A 212 14.75 -12.04 6.24
N MET A 213 15.16 -11.61 5.02
CA MET A 213 14.47 -10.55 4.27
C MET A 213 12.95 -10.75 4.13
N PRO A 214 12.40 -11.97 3.86
CA PRO A 214 10.95 -12.12 3.74
C PRO A 214 10.19 -11.76 5.01
N SER A 215 10.80 -11.88 6.19
CA SER A 215 10.19 -11.51 7.47
C SER A 215 10.22 -10.00 7.76
N TRP A 216 10.94 -9.22 6.94
CA TRP A 216 10.98 -7.78 7.07
C TRP A 216 9.73 -7.11 6.50
N PHE A 217 8.90 -7.84 5.76
CA PHE A 217 7.68 -7.32 5.14
C PHE A 217 6.41 -7.77 5.88
N LEU A 218 5.54 -6.83 6.15
CA LEU A 218 4.19 -7.10 6.63
C LEU A 218 3.25 -7.54 5.50
N TRP A 219 3.72 -7.52 4.25
CA TRP A 219 2.96 -7.80 3.03
C TRP A 219 1.65 -6.98 2.93
N SER A 220 0.73 -7.37 2.08
CA SER A 220 -0.58 -6.72 1.98
C SER A 220 -1.39 -6.92 3.26
N PRO A 221 -2.14 -5.92 3.76
CA PRO A 221 -3.02 -6.11 4.90
C PRO A 221 -4.13 -7.14 4.66
N TRP A 222 -4.47 -7.37 3.40
CA TRP A 222 -5.45 -8.40 2.99
C TRP A 222 -4.81 -9.74 2.61
N ALA A 223 -3.51 -9.92 2.74
CA ALA A 223 -2.86 -11.17 2.37
C ALA A 223 -3.40 -12.40 3.14
N PRO A 224 -3.82 -12.33 4.41
CA PRO A 224 -4.49 -13.43 5.07
C PRO A 224 -5.82 -13.81 4.40
N ASP A 225 -6.67 -12.81 4.11
CA ASP A 225 -7.99 -13.03 3.49
C ASP A 225 -7.87 -13.58 2.06
N VAL A 226 -6.91 -13.05 1.28
CA VAL A 226 -6.59 -13.56 -0.08
C VAL A 226 -6.13 -15.01 -0.02
N ARG A 227 -5.26 -15.36 0.93
CA ARG A 227 -4.75 -16.72 1.07
C ARG A 227 -5.87 -17.70 1.42
N GLU A 228 -6.75 -17.34 2.35
CA GLU A 228 -7.91 -18.14 2.72
C GLU A 228 -8.82 -18.36 1.50
N HIS A 229 -9.13 -17.29 0.76
CA HIS A 229 -9.94 -17.37 -0.45
C HIS A 229 -9.34 -18.31 -1.49
N VAL A 230 -8.05 -18.17 -1.80
CA VAL A 230 -7.35 -19.02 -2.77
C VAL A 230 -7.32 -20.49 -2.35
N LEU A 231 -7.19 -20.77 -1.05
CA LEU A 231 -7.21 -22.15 -0.54
C LEU A 231 -8.60 -22.78 -0.60
N ALA A 232 -9.66 -21.99 -0.40
CA ALA A 232 -11.05 -22.46 -0.45
C ALA A 232 -11.54 -22.75 -1.88
N HIS A 233 -10.87 -22.22 -2.92
CA HIS A 233 -11.28 -22.32 -4.32
C HIS A 233 -10.28 -23.12 -5.20
N ARG A 234 -9.34 -23.84 -4.59
CA ARG A 234 -8.44 -24.82 -5.22
C ARG A 234 -9.07 -26.21 -5.17
#